data_b45f83a4dbaefb00a5fae4a22e26f923
#
_entry.id   b45f83a4dbaefb00a5fae4a22e26f923
#
_cell.length_a   1.000
_cell.length_b   1.000
_cell.length_c   1.000
_cell.angle_alpha   90.00
_cell.angle_beta   90.00
_cell.angle_gamma   90.00
#
_symmetry.space_group_name_H-M   'P 1'
#
loop_
_entity.id
_entity.type
_entity.pdbx_description
1 polymer ?
#
loop_
_entity_poly.entity_id
_entity_poly.type
_entity_poly.pdbx_seq_one_letter_code
_entity_poly.pdbx_strand_id
1 'polypeptide(L)'
;MKKQRLLVLFLLLLSFIPCLQAQKKELGQARSYIKSGKDYDKAEKLMTDLLQKDSTCHTNEKVYLMWFTSVLKQYEAANEKLYLKQKYDTAAFFGLTHRLYAIAESLDSIDVAEHGGKKPRLKYREGHARLLNQLRPNLYFGGTYHVGKGNYKEAIRFFETYLEADNQPLFQGYNYSSKDSRMPQAAYWAVYSAYKLNDADKVLRYAPMAMADTAKTAYTLLHVAEAYEWQRNDSSYLATLDEGFVRFPEHPYFFPHLEDYYTGKGNFEMALKYAERALEVNPQNTIFQLAKATSLLNLERYDESVRISERLIADCDTMPEPYYTIGSAYLNQALTMETGVKARDNKTKIREFYIKARPYMEAYRKLAPNEKKKWAPALYRIYLNLNMGKQFEEIDHLMHD
;
A
#
# COMPACT_ATOMS: atom_id res chain seq x y z
N MET A 1 47.26 -6.09 44.35
CA MET A 1 45.95 -6.32 43.72
C MET A 1 44.74 -5.69 44.44
N LYS A 2 44.52 -5.90 45.76
CA LYS A 2 43.37 -5.30 46.50
C LYS A 2 43.39 -3.75 46.50
N LYS A 3 44.57 -3.12 46.74
CA LYS A 3 44.72 -1.65 46.76
C LYS A 3 44.49 -1.00 45.38
N GLN A 4 44.90 -1.64 44.29
CA GLN A 4 44.65 -1.17 42.93
C GLN A 4 43.17 -1.26 42.54
N ARG A 5 42.47 -2.34 42.94
CA ARG A 5 41.04 -2.47 42.74
C ARG A 5 40.24 -1.45 43.52
N LEU A 6 40.68 -1.11 44.74
CA LEU A 6 40.03 -0.07 45.57
C LEU A 6 40.26 1.34 44.95
N LEU A 7 41.43 1.62 44.39
CA LEU A 7 41.74 2.88 43.72
C LEU A 7 40.91 3.07 42.42
N VAL A 8 40.76 2.00 41.63
CA VAL A 8 39.92 2.00 40.44
C VAL A 8 38.45 2.20 40.81
N LEU A 9 37.94 1.55 41.86
CA LEU A 9 36.60 1.75 42.37
C LEU A 9 36.36 3.17 42.86
N PHE A 10 37.38 3.79 43.52
CA PHE A 10 37.29 5.15 44.03
C PHE A 10 37.35 6.18 42.90
N LEU A 11 38.15 5.94 41.85
CA LEU A 11 38.16 6.77 40.62
C LEU A 11 36.87 6.67 39.83
N LEU A 12 36.25 5.48 39.74
CA LEU A 12 34.91 5.29 39.16
C LEU A 12 33.84 6.05 39.96
N LEU A 13 33.88 5.99 41.28
CA LEU A 13 32.94 6.73 42.14
C LEU A 13 33.10 8.26 41.97
N LEU A 14 34.33 8.77 41.83
CA LEU A 14 34.58 10.19 41.62
C LEU A 14 34.11 10.69 40.24
N SER A 15 34.04 9.84 39.23
CA SER A 15 33.48 10.19 37.91
C SER A 15 31.95 10.26 37.89
N PHE A 16 31.24 9.61 38.82
CA PHE A 16 29.78 9.67 38.93
C PHE A 16 29.25 10.92 39.67
N ILE A 17 30.06 11.56 40.53
CA ILE A 17 29.61 12.72 41.32
C ILE A 17 29.26 13.94 40.46
N PRO A 18 30.05 14.36 39.43
CA PRO A 18 29.70 15.51 38.61
C PRO A 18 28.45 15.24 37.72
N CYS A 19 28.21 14.00 37.30
CA CYS A 19 27.03 13.63 36.52
C CYS A 19 25.73 13.82 37.34
N LEU A 20 25.69 13.34 38.60
CA LEU A 20 24.57 13.53 39.49
C LEU A 20 24.27 14.99 39.87
N GLN A 21 25.32 15.84 39.96
CA GLN A 21 25.16 17.27 40.19
C GLN A 21 24.60 17.99 38.96
N ALA A 22 25.09 17.64 37.78
CA ALA A 22 24.56 18.15 36.50
C ALA A 22 23.09 17.82 36.32
N GLN A 23 22.67 16.57 36.54
CA GLN A 23 21.26 16.13 36.47
C GLN A 23 20.38 16.94 37.43
N LYS A 24 20.82 17.15 38.68
CA LYS A 24 20.05 17.95 39.67
C LYS A 24 19.85 19.39 39.22
N LYS A 25 20.90 20.00 38.65
CA LYS A 25 20.86 21.37 38.14
C LYS A 25 19.88 21.49 36.97
N GLU A 26 19.95 20.59 35.98
CA GLU A 26 19.09 20.61 34.81
C GLU A 26 17.62 20.32 35.16
N LEU A 27 17.34 19.36 36.05
CA LEU A 27 16.00 19.14 36.60
C LEU A 27 15.45 20.35 37.36
N GLY A 28 16.30 21.06 38.13
CA GLY A 28 15.95 22.31 38.84
C GLY A 28 15.59 23.41 37.84
N GLN A 29 16.37 23.56 36.77
CA GLN A 29 16.14 24.56 35.73
C GLN A 29 14.87 24.26 34.93
N ALA A 30 14.62 23.00 34.57
CA ALA A 30 13.41 22.59 33.89
C ALA A 30 12.16 22.88 34.75
N ARG A 31 12.20 22.59 36.04
CA ARG A 31 11.12 22.98 36.98
C ARG A 31 10.87 24.49 36.99
N SER A 32 11.94 25.32 36.96
CA SER A 32 11.80 26.77 36.89
C SER A 32 11.11 27.22 35.62
N TYR A 33 11.48 26.65 34.47
CA TYR A 33 10.79 26.92 33.19
C TYR A 33 9.32 26.55 33.23
N ILE A 34 8.97 25.36 33.72
CA ILE A 34 7.56 24.94 33.84
C ILE A 34 6.79 25.88 34.77
N LYS A 35 7.40 26.28 35.92
CA LYS A 35 6.76 27.17 36.86
C LYS A 35 6.56 28.60 36.34
N SER A 36 7.42 29.06 35.43
CA SER A 36 7.29 30.36 34.76
C SER A 36 6.09 30.48 33.85
N GLY A 37 5.54 29.33 33.37
CA GLY A 37 4.39 29.28 32.49
C GLY A 37 4.67 29.65 31.02
N LYS A 38 5.93 29.85 30.63
CA LYS A 38 6.28 30.38 29.29
C LYS A 38 7.27 29.57 28.49
N ASP A 39 8.13 28.80 29.15
CA ASP A 39 9.30 28.16 28.52
C ASP A 39 9.22 26.63 28.59
N TYR A 40 8.05 26.07 28.31
CA TYR A 40 7.82 24.61 28.37
C TYR A 40 8.69 23.84 27.34
N ASP A 41 8.93 24.41 26.17
CA ASP A 41 9.79 23.89 25.13
C ASP A 41 11.26 23.83 25.57
N LYS A 42 11.74 24.83 26.33
CA LYS A 42 13.07 24.82 26.91
C LYS A 42 13.22 23.75 27.99
N ALA A 43 12.17 23.52 28.78
CA ALA A 43 12.14 22.42 29.74
C ALA A 43 12.20 21.05 29.06
N GLU A 44 11.43 20.85 27.98
CA GLU A 44 11.49 19.64 27.15
C GLU A 44 12.90 19.44 26.60
N LYS A 45 13.49 20.49 25.99
CA LYS A 45 14.83 20.42 25.41
C LYS A 45 15.89 20.01 26.43
N LEU A 46 15.86 20.56 27.66
CA LEU A 46 16.79 20.15 28.72
C LEU A 46 16.69 18.66 29.02
N MET A 47 15.48 18.08 29.06
CA MET A 47 15.29 16.65 29.33
C MET A 47 15.77 15.77 28.17
N THR A 48 15.46 16.16 26.95
CA THR A 48 15.93 15.42 25.76
C THR A 48 17.44 15.51 25.60
N ASP A 49 18.04 16.67 25.83
CA ASP A 49 19.51 16.86 25.80
C ASP A 49 20.20 16.03 26.91
N LEU A 50 19.60 15.95 28.09
CA LEU A 50 20.11 15.16 29.21
C LEU A 50 20.09 13.65 28.86
N LEU A 51 18.99 13.16 28.31
CA LEU A 51 18.86 11.76 27.84
C LEU A 51 19.86 11.43 26.72
N GLN A 52 20.17 12.37 25.83
CA GLN A 52 21.19 12.16 24.78
C GLN A 52 22.61 12.12 25.29
N LYS A 53 22.91 12.93 26.32
CA LYS A 53 24.29 13.10 26.84
C LYS A 53 24.66 12.06 27.89
N ASP A 54 23.69 11.56 28.64
CA ASP A 54 23.91 10.73 29.81
C ASP A 54 23.03 9.49 29.82
N SER A 55 23.59 8.33 29.47
CA SER A 55 22.91 7.06 29.44
C SER A 55 22.34 6.63 30.79
N THR A 56 22.88 7.12 31.92
CA THR A 56 22.31 6.82 33.26
C THR A 56 20.94 7.45 33.47
N CYS A 57 20.63 8.46 32.68
CA CYS A 57 19.30 9.11 32.71
C CYS A 57 18.19 8.28 32.08
N HIS A 58 18.52 7.27 31.23
CA HIS A 58 17.51 6.43 30.56
C HIS A 58 16.67 5.59 31.52
N THR A 59 17.11 5.41 32.75
CA THR A 59 16.35 4.72 33.83
C THR A 59 15.89 5.68 34.92
N ASN A 60 16.10 7.00 34.76
CA ASN A 60 15.76 7.97 35.78
C ASN A 60 14.30 8.46 35.63
N GLU A 61 13.39 7.89 36.42
CA GLU A 61 11.96 8.26 36.51
C GLU A 61 11.74 9.79 36.53
N LYS A 62 12.57 10.54 37.29
CA LYS A 62 12.39 12.00 37.45
C LYS A 62 12.63 12.78 36.14
N VAL A 63 13.52 12.29 35.29
CA VAL A 63 13.79 12.91 33.99
C VAL A 63 12.58 12.73 33.09
N TYR A 64 12.03 11.51 33.01
CA TYR A 64 10.85 11.23 32.19
C TYR A 64 9.59 11.92 32.69
N LEU A 65 9.39 11.99 34.00
CA LEU A 65 8.28 12.76 34.60
C LEU A 65 8.37 14.25 34.25
N MET A 66 9.57 14.81 34.31
CA MET A 66 9.78 16.22 33.96
C MET A 66 9.56 16.44 32.47
N TRP A 67 10.03 15.53 31.64
CA TRP A 67 9.79 15.55 30.19
C TRP A 67 8.30 15.43 29.86
N PHE A 68 7.61 14.43 30.42
CA PHE A 68 6.16 14.28 30.26
C PHE A 68 5.40 15.56 30.68
N THR A 69 5.74 16.12 31.84
CA THR A 69 5.10 17.34 32.34
C THR A 69 5.33 18.53 31.39
N SER A 70 6.54 18.68 30.86
CA SER A 70 6.84 19.79 29.94
C SER A 70 6.07 19.69 28.63
N VAL A 71 5.96 18.48 28.06
CA VAL A 71 5.18 18.23 26.82
C VAL A 71 3.67 18.37 27.08
N LEU A 72 3.19 17.91 28.26
CA LEU A 72 1.78 18.08 28.63
C LEU A 72 1.41 19.56 28.74
N LYS A 73 2.28 20.39 29.35
CA LYS A 73 2.05 21.83 29.45
C LYS A 73 2.06 22.52 28.07
N GLN A 74 2.89 22.09 27.16
CA GLN A 74 2.83 22.56 25.77
C GLN A 74 1.50 22.18 25.10
N TYR A 75 1.04 20.92 25.31
CA TYR A 75 -0.24 20.46 24.80
C TYR A 75 -1.40 21.30 25.36
N GLU A 76 -1.45 21.51 26.67
CA GLU A 76 -2.49 22.33 27.34
C GLU A 76 -2.53 23.75 26.75
N ALA A 77 -1.38 24.39 26.58
CA ALA A 77 -1.27 25.73 26.01
C ALA A 77 -1.68 25.77 24.51
N ALA A 78 -1.35 24.74 23.74
CA ALA A 78 -1.77 24.63 22.34
C ALA A 78 -3.27 24.37 22.22
N ASN A 79 -3.83 23.52 23.10
CA ASN A 79 -5.27 23.23 23.16
C ASN A 79 -6.10 24.46 23.58
N GLU A 80 -5.57 25.30 24.47
CA GLU A 80 -6.21 26.57 24.82
C GLU A 80 -6.29 27.51 23.61
N LYS A 81 -5.22 27.63 22.80
CA LYS A 81 -5.24 28.39 21.54
C LYS A 81 -6.28 27.86 20.57
N LEU A 82 -6.40 26.54 20.44
CA LEU A 82 -7.42 25.89 19.61
C LEU A 82 -8.84 26.26 20.10
N TYR A 83 -9.08 26.14 21.39
CA TYR A 83 -10.37 26.48 22.00
C TYR A 83 -10.74 27.95 21.77
N LEU A 84 -9.77 28.85 21.93
CA LEU A 84 -9.93 30.28 21.71
C LEU A 84 -9.92 30.70 20.23
N LYS A 85 -9.88 29.73 19.28
CA LYS A 85 -9.81 29.95 17.83
C LYS A 85 -8.63 30.84 17.40
N GLN A 86 -7.55 30.80 18.15
CA GLN A 86 -6.31 31.50 17.80
C GLN A 86 -5.49 30.68 16.80
N LYS A 87 -4.56 31.35 16.10
CA LYS A 87 -3.65 30.66 15.19
C LYS A 87 -2.75 29.69 15.97
N TYR A 88 -2.68 28.43 15.51
CA TYR A 88 -1.82 27.37 16.06
C TYR A 88 -1.26 26.50 14.92
N ASP A 89 -0.18 25.80 15.23
CA ASP A 89 0.41 24.80 14.33
C ASP A 89 -0.27 23.45 14.55
N THR A 90 -1.06 23.01 13.59
CA THR A 90 -1.83 21.76 13.66
C THR A 90 -0.92 20.52 13.72
N ALA A 91 0.19 20.51 12.95
CA ALA A 91 1.12 19.39 12.95
C ALA A 91 1.83 19.30 14.33
N ALA A 92 2.31 20.43 14.85
CA ALA A 92 2.92 20.50 16.16
C ALA A 92 1.95 20.05 17.26
N PHE A 93 0.68 20.49 17.21
CA PHE A 93 -0.35 20.09 18.19
C PHE A 93 -0.55 18.57 18.25
N PHE A 94 -0.74 17.91 17.11
CA PHE A 94 -0.85 16.45 17.07
C PHE A 94 0.47 15.77 17.50
N GLY A 95 1.62 16.33 17.10
CA GLY A 95 2.94 15.85 17.50
C GLY A 95 3.15 15.81 19.01
N LEU A 96 2.55 16.76 19.76
CA LEU A 96 2.60 16.75 21.23
C LEU A 96 1.91 15.50 21.80
N THR A 97 0.72 15.13 21.28
CA THR A 97 0.03 13.90 21.71
C THR A 97 0.87 12.66 21.44
N HIS A 98 1.46 12.55 20.25
CA HIS A 98 2.33 11.41 19.89
C HIS A 98 3.54 11.31 20.85
N ARG A 99 4.18 12.43 21.16
CA ARG A 99 5.30 12.44 22.13
C ARG A 99 4.86 12.03 23.54
N LEU A 100 3.68 12.47 24.01
CA LEU A 100 3.16 12.08 25.33
C LEU A 100 3.02 10.56 25.43
N TYR A 101 2.54 9.88 24.38
CA TYR A 101 2.45 8.42 24.34
C TYR A 101 3.82 7.78 24.48
N ALA A 102 4.79 8.16 23.65
CA ALA A 102 6.12 7.59 23.69
C ALA A 102 6.84 7.77 25.05
N ILE A 103 6.66 8.96 25.67
CA ILE A 103 7.26 9.25 26.97
C ILE A 103 6.59 8.43 28.09
N ALA A 104 5.27 8.31 28.07
CA ALA A 104 4.52 7.56 29.08
C ALA A 104 4.78 6.05 29.00
N GLU A 105 4.90 5.48 27.82
CA GLU A 105 5.27 4.08 27.62
C GLU A 105 6.68 3.79 28.13
N SER A 106 7.63 4.70 27.85
CA SER A 106 8.99 4.59 28.39
C SER A 106 9.02 4.68 29.91
N LEU A 107 8.26 5.62 30.49
CA LEU A 107 8.16 5.79 31.94
C LEU A 107 7.51 4.59 32.62
N ASP A 108 6.45 4.03 32.01
CA ASP A 108 5.79 2.83 32.52
C ASP A 108 6.76 1.63 32.55
N SER A 109 7.58 1.48 31.51
CA SER A 109 8.62 0.43 31.45
C SER A 109 9.67 0.60 32.55
N ILE A 110 10.06 1.82 32.88
CA ILE A 110 11.00 2.10 33.96
C ILE A 110 10.36 1.78 35.33
N ASP A 111 9.11 2.21 35.56
CA ASP A 111 8.38 1.96 36.80
C ASP A 111 8.19 0.43 37.04
N VAL A 112 7.92 -0.33 35.96
CA VAL A 112 7.87 -1.82 36.03
C VAL A 112 9.21 -2.41 36.42
N ALA A 113 10.31 -1.92 35.84
CA ALA A 113 11.66 -2.45 36.06
C ALA A 113 12.14 -2.27 37.51
N GLU A 114 11.84 -1.12 38.13
CA GLU A 114 12.19 -0.80 39.53
C GLU A 114 11.58 -1.80 40.55
N HIS A 115 10.47 -2.43 40.19
CA HIS A 115 9.75 -3.33 41.11
C HIS A 115 10.14 -4.83 40.96
N GLY A 116 11.08 -5.17 40.10
CA GLY A 116 11.71 -6.50 40.01
C GLY A 116 10.75 -7.67 39.81
N GLY A 117 9.64 -7.48 39.06
CA GLY A 117 8.69 -8.54 38.75
C GLY A 117 7.70 -8.90 39.87
N LYS A 118 7.76 -8.27 41.03
CA LYS A 118 6.70 -8.35 42.05
C LYS A 118 5.47 -7.61 41.47
N LYS A 119 4.22 -7.98 41.86
CA LYS A 119 3.03 -7.26 41.45
C LYS A 119 3.01 -5.88 42.11
N PRO A 120 3.60 -4.83 41.51
CA PRO A 120 3.67 -3.53 42.16
C PRO A 120 2.41 -2.74 41.86
N ARG A 121 2.04 -1.85 42.76
CA ARG A 121 1.14 -0.78 42.42
C ARG A 121 1.94 0.26 41.69
N LEU A 122 1.88 0.20 40.33
CA LEU A 122 2.61 1.13 39.46
C LEU A 122 2.06 2.53 39.66
N LYS A 123 2.93 3.44 40.08
CA LYS A 123 2.55 4.73 40.63
C LYS A 123 1.87 5.67 39.63
N TYR A 124 2.28 5.61 38.38
CA TYR A 124 1.87 6.57 37.34
C TYR A 124 0.94 5.97 36.29
N ARG A 125 0.92 4.65 36.15
CA ARG A 125 0.21 3.92 35.09
C ARG A 125 -1.24 4.35 34.94
N GLU A 126 -2.03 4.28 36.02
CA GLU A 126 -3.45 4.60 35.96
C GLU A 126 -3.73 6.05 35.57
N GLY A 127 -2.95 7.00 36.12
CA GLY A 127 -3.09 8.43 35.81
C GLY A 127 -2.73 8.75 34.36
N HIS A 128 -1.60 8.23 33.89
CA HIS A 128 -1.16 8.43 32.51
C HIS A 128 -2.09 7.74 31.51
N ALA A 129 -2.49 6.50 31.75
CA ALA A 129 -3.42 5.79 30.89
C ALA A 129 -4.76 6.53 30.75
N ARG A 130 -5.32 7.03 31.83
CA ARG A 130 -6.58 7.81 31.84
C ARG A 130 -6.43 9.08 31.01
N LEU A 131 -5.37 9.84 31.20
CA LEU A 131 -5.09 11.06 30.45
C LEU A 131 -4.90 10.76 28.95
N LEU A 132 -4.03 9.81 28.62
CA LEU A 132 -3.74 9.47 27.25
C LEU A 132 -4.93 8.87 26.51
N ASN A 133 -5.79 8.09 27.20
CA ASN A 133 -7.04 7.62 26.61
C ASN A 133 -7.95 8.77 26.16
N GLN A 134 -8.01 9.88 26.93
CA GLN A 134 -8.74 11.08 26.51
C GLN A 134 -8.11 11.75 25.29
N LEU A 135 -6.79 11.69 25.14
CA LEU A 135 -6.05 12.29 24.04
C LEU A 135 -5.96 11.36 22.79
N ARG A 136 -6.32 10.08 22.94
CA ARG A 136 -6.16 9.06 21.89
C ARG A 136 -6.79 9.44 20.54
N PRO A 137 -7.96 10.10 20.47
CA PRO A 137 -8.50 10.57 19.20
C PRO A 137 -7.56 11.48 18.39
N ASN A 138 -6.67 12.23 19.05
CA ASN A 138 -5.70 13.10 18.37
C ASN A 138 -4.67 12.30 17.58
N LEU A 139 -4.36 11.06 17.94
CA LEU A 139 -3.50 10.18 17.14
C LEU A 139 -4.16 9.85 15.81
N TYR A 140 -5.45 9.49 15.84
CA TYR A 140 -6.21 9.22 14.62
C TYR A 140 -6.31 10.47 13.72
N PHE A 141 -6.69 11.62 14.30
CA PHE A 141 -6.81 12.86 13.54
C PHE A 141 -5.45 13.41 13.07
N GLY A 142 -4.38 13.20 13.83
CA GLY A 142 -3.02 13.52 13.41
C GLY A 142 -2.57 12.67 12.23
N GLY A 143 -2.86 11.37 12.26
CA GLY A 143 -2.60 10.47 11.13
C GLY A 143 -3.35 10.90 9.87
N THR A 144 -4.65 11.14 9.96
CA THR A 144 -5.47 11.58 8.80
C THR A 144 -5.05 12.96 8.29
N TYR A 145 -4.65 13.89 9.17
CA TYR A 145 -4.08 15.17 8.78
C TYR A 145 -2.82 14.99 7.92
N HIS A 146 -1.90 14.12 8.34
CA HIS A 146 -0.68 13.85 7.60
C HIS A 146 -0.94 13.12 6.28
N VAL A 147 -1.93 12.22 6.20
CA VAL A 147 -2.39 11.62 4.93
C VAL A 147 -2.85 12.72 3.97
N GLY A 148 -3.68 13.65 4.43
CA GLY A 148 -4.18 14.77 3.62
C GLY A 148 -3.07 15.73 3.13
N LYS A 149 -1.89 15.70 3.79
CA LYS A 149 -0.69 16.45 3.40
C LYS A 149 0.30 15.63 2.56
N GLY A 150 0.03 14.36 2.28
CA GLY A 150 0.96 13.47 1.61
C GLY A 150 2.15 13.01 2.46
N ASN A 151 2.15 13.32 3.75
CA ASN A 151 3.24 12.97 4.69
C ASN A 151 3.03 11.56 5.25
N TYR A 152 3.08 10.54 4.39
CA TYR A 152 2.75 9.17 4.75
C TYR A 152 3.66 8.58 5.82
N LYS A 153 4.93 9.00 5.88
CA LYS A 153 5.87 8.56 6.92
C LYS A 153 5.45 9.02 8.32
N GLU A 154 4.96 10.25 8.44
CA GLU A 154 4.40 10.73 9.71
C GLU A 154 3.03 10.11 9.96
N ALA A 155 2.17 10.02 8.95
CA ALA A 155 0.83 9.43 9.09
C ALA A 155 0.89 8.03 9.70
N ILE A 156 1.76 7.16 9.16
CA ILE A 156 1.87 5.77 9.65
C ILE A 156 2.35 5.72 11.11
N ARG A 157 3.25 6.61 11.55
CA ARG A 157 3.68 6.68 12.95
C ARG A 157 2.52 6.96 13.91
N PHE A 158 1.62 7.86 13.52
CA PHE A 158 0.42 8.16 14.31
C PHE A 158 -0.53 6.98 14.38
N PHE A 159 -0.78 6.31 13.24
CA PHE A 159 -1.65 5.14 13.22
C PHE A 159 -1.02 3.95 13.94
N GLU A 160 0.27 3.72 13.82
CA GLU A 160 1.00 2.70 14.59
C GLU A 160 0.79 2.93 16.10
N THR A 161 1.05 4.14 16.59
CA THR A 161 0.83 4.45 18.02
C THR A 161 -0.63 4.25 18.43
N TYR A 162 -1.59 4.62 17.57
CA TYR A 162 -3.01 4.42 17.84
C TYR A 162 -3.39 2.94 17.95
N LEU A 163 -2.88 2.11 17.03
CA LEU A 163 -3.19 0.68 16.94
C LEU A 163 -2.43 -0.14 17.99
N GLU A 164 -1.15 0.15 18.18
CA GLU A 164 -0.26 -0.58 19.08
C GLU A 164 -0.56 -0.29 20.56
N ALA A 165 -1.24 0.82 20.86
CA ALA A 165 -1.64 1.14 22.22
C ALA A 165 -2.43 -0.01 22.90
N ASP A 166 -3.18 -0.81 22.14
CA ASP A 166 -3.92 -1.96 22.67
C ASP A 166 -2.99 -3.05 23.25
N ASN A 167 -1.79 -3.16 22.70
CA ASN A 167 -0.78 -4.13 23.12
C ASN A 167 0.13 -3.62 24.24
N GLN A 168 0.07 -2.33 24.58
CA GLN A 168 0.93 -1.75 25.59
C GLN A 168 0.43 -2.06 27.00
N PRO A 169 1.31 -2.49 27.93
CA PRO A 169 0.93 -2.74 29.32
C PRO A 169 0.27 -1.54 30.01
N LEU A 170 0.63 -0.33 29.58
CA LEU A 170 0.06 0.95 30.06
C LEU A 170 -1.46 0.99 29.87
N PHE A 171 -1.99 0.40 28.77
CA PHE A 171 -3.42 0.43 28.45
C PHE A 171 -4.12 -0.88 28.67
N GLN A 172 -3.53 -1.79 29.44
CA GLN A 172 -4.13 -3.08 29.79
C GLN A 172 -5.51 -2.84 30.47
N GLY A 173 -6.56 -3.46 29.91
CA GLY A 173 -7.94 -3.32 30.40
C GLY A 173 -8.81 -2.34 29.62
N TYR A 174 -8.26 -1.51 28.75
CA TYR A 174 -9.06 -0.68 27.82
C TYR A 174 -9.69 -1.51 26.71
N ASN A 175 -8.98 -2.56 26.22
CA ASN A 175 -9.44 -3.49 25.17
C ASN A 175 -9.88 -2.74 23.90
N TYR A 176 -9.01 -1.89 23.35
CA TYR A 176 -9.33 -1.06 22.20
C TYR A 176 -9.73 -1.88 20.96
N SER A 177 -9.05 -3.01 20.70
CA SER A 177 -9.37 -3.90 19.56
C SER A 177 -10.84 -4.35 19.53
N SER A 178 -11.48 -4.50 20.71
CA SER A 178 -12.87 -4.94 20.80
C SER A 178 -13.88 -3.81 21.02
N LYS A 179 -13.44 -2.66 21.57
CA LYS A 179 -14.35 -1.58 22.00
C LYS A 179 -14.28 -0.35 21.11
N ASP A 180 -13.19 -0.15 20.38
CA ASP A 180 -13.00 1.04 19.56
C ASP A 180 -13.34 0.74 18.10
N SER A 181 -14.51 1.19 17.66
CA SER A 181 -15.00 1.03 16.29
C SER A 181 -14.15 1.73 15.22
N ARG A 182 -13.20 2.60 15.61
CA ARG A 182 -12.27 3.25 14.67
C ARG A 182 -11.01 2.43 14.40
N MET A 183 -10.76 1.36 15.16
CA MET A 183 -9.57 0.52 14.93
C MET A 183 -9.44 0.02 13.48
N PRO A 184 -10.50 -0.52 12.83
CA PRO A 184 -10.41 -0.92 11.43
C PRO A 184 -10.09 0.24 10.47
N GLN A 185 -10.67 1.41 10.70
CA GLN A 185 -10.41 2.59 9.88
C GLN A 185 -8.97 3.10 10.06
N ALA A 186 -8.46 3.11 11.29
CA ALA A 186 -7.07 3.46 11.56
C ALA A 186 -6.11 2.48 10.90
N ALA A 187 -6.41 1.18 10.95
CA ALA A 187 -5.66 0.13 10.27
C ALA A 187 -5.67 0.31 8.75
N TYR A 188 -6.82 0.64 8.15
CA TYR A 188 -6.88 0.96 6.72
C TYR A 188 -5.96 2.14 6.35
N TRP A 189 -5.97 3.21 7.13
CA TRP A 189 -5.08 4.35 6.87
C TRP A 189 -3.60 4.03 7.10
N ALA A 190 -3.29 3.12 8.04
CA ALA A 190 -1.94 2.58 8.19
C ALA A 190 -1.52 1.78 6.94
N VAL A 191 -2.38 0.87 6.45
CA VAL A 191 -2.19 0.11 5.20
C VAL A 191 -1.97 1.05 4.03
N TYR A 192 -2.85 2.05 3.84
CA TYR A 192 -2.73 3.01 2.76
C TYR A 192 -1.42 3.82 2.83
N SER A 193 -1.03 4.26 4.02
CA SER A 193 0.23 4.99 4.21
C SER A 193 1.45 4.12 3.93
N ALA A 194 1.44 2.86 4.38
CA ALA A 194 2.46 1.87 4.10
C ALA A 194 2.56 1.57 2.59
N TYR A 195 1.42 1.41 1.92
CA TYR A 195 1.34 1.25 0.47
C TYR A 195 2.01 2.42 -0.27
N LYS A 196 1.73 3.67 0.13
CA LYS A 196 2.35 4.87 -0.46
C LYS A 196 3.86 4.97 -0.22
N LEU A 197 4.38 4.22 0.75
CA LEU A 197 5.80 4.12 1.06
C LEU A 197 6.47 2.86 0.48
N ASN A 198 5.72 2.02 -0.25
CA ASN A 198 6.14 0.69 -0.73
C ASN A 198 6.65 -0.23 0.41
N ASP A 199 6.06 -0.11 1.60
CA ASP A 199 6.40 -0.92 2.78
C ASP A 199 5.44 -2.12 2.86
N ALA A 200 5.80 -3.21 2.16
CA ALA A 200 5.00 -4.41 2.09
C ALA A 200 4.73 -5.03 3.47
N ASP A 201 5.72 -5.02 4.36
CA ASP A 201 5.61 -5.65 5.68
C ASP A 201 4.55 -4.95 6.54
N LYS A 202 4.50 -3.63 6.50
CA LYS A 202 3.47 -2.86 7.23
C LYS A 202 2.10 -2.97 6.57
N VAL A 203 2.02 -3.03 5.23
CA VAL A 203 0.75 -3.33 4.54
C VAL A 203 0.18 -4.64 5.07
N LEU A 204 0.96 -5.71 5.03
CA LEU A 204 0.52 -7.04 5.45
C LEU A 204 0.26 -7.15 6.96
N ARG A 205 1.00 -6.41 7.78
CA ARG A 205 0.81 -6.36 9.24
C ARG A 205 -0.56 -5.82 9.65
N TYR A 206 -0.99 -4.72 9.03
CA TYR A 206 -2.24 -4.04 9.43
C TYR A 206 -3.46 -4.46 8.61
N ALA A 207 -3.27 -5.12 7.47
CA ALA A 207 -4.36 -5.56 6.60
C ALA A 207 -5.43 -6.41 7.30
N PRO A 208 -5.10 -7.40 8.17
CA PRO A 208 -6.13 -8.22 8.83
C PRO A 208 -7.12 -7.39 9.64
N MET A 209 -6.65 -6.34 10.33
CA MET A 209 -7.52 -5.44 11.08
C MET A 209 -8.29 -4.49 10.15
N ALA A 210 -7.64 -3.99 9.10
CA ALA A 210 -8.26 -3.11 8.10
C ALA A 210 -9.41 -3.78 7.34
N MET A 211 -9.37 -5.11 7.17
CA MET A 211 -10.42 -5.90 6.51
C MET A 211 -11.76 -5.86 7.26
N ALA A 212 -11.77 -5.49 8.53
CA ALA A 212 -13.01 -5.30 9.30
C ALA A 212 -13.75 -4.00 8.90
N ASP A 213 -13.10 -3.06 8.22
CA ASP A 213 -13.77 -1.93 7.56
C ASP A 213 -14.34 -2.39 6.21
N THR A 214 -15.60 -2.84 6.21
CA THR A 214 -16.27 -3.40 5.02
C THR A 214 -16.32 -2.44 3.84
N ALA A 215 -16.38 -1.13 4.09
CA ALA A 215 -16.37 -0.10 3.05
C ALA A 215 -15.02 0.04 2.35
N LYS A 216 -13.95 -0.45 2.97
CA LYS A 216 -12.57 -0.35 2.48
C LYS A 216 -11.94 -1.69 2.12
N THR A 217 -12.67 -2.80 2.27
CA THR A 217 -12.14 -4.15 2.04
C THR A 217 -11.55 -4.32 0.64
N ALA A 218 -12.23 -3.85 -0.42
CA ALA A 218 -11.71 -3.95 -1.79
C ALA A 218 -10.38 -3.23 -1.97
N TYR A 219 -10.25 -2.02 -1.41
CA TYR A 219 -9.00 -1.26 -1.45
C TYR A 219 -7.90 -1.89 -0.59
N THR A 220 -8.27 -2.49 0.54
CA THR A 220 -7.32 -3.22 1.39
C THR A 220 -6.76 -4.43 0.64
N LEU A 221 -7.62 -5.23 -0.02
CA LEU A 221 -7.20 -6.37 -0.84
C LEU A 221 -6.30 -5.93 -2.00
N LEU A 222 -6.62 -4.82 -2.67
CA LEU A 222 -5.76 -4.24 -3.69
C LEU A 222 -4.35 -3.96 -3.13
N HIS A 223 -4.25 -3.28 -1.98
CA HIS A 223 -2.94 -2.96 -1.38
C HIS A 223 -2.19 -4.21 -0.92
N VAL A 224 -2.90 -5.24 -0.45
CA VAL A 224 -2.31 -6.54 -0.08
C VAL A 224 -1.78 -7.26 -1.30
N ALA A 225 -2.52 -7.26 -2.42
CA ALA A 225 -2.05 -7.84 -3.67
C ALA A 225 -0.75 -7.18 -4.15
N GLU A 226 -0.73 -5.83 -4.22
CA GLU A 226 0.48 -5.07 -4.57
C GLU A 226 1.66 -5.39 -3.64
N ALA A 227 1.42 -5.52 -2.32
CA ALA A 227 2.47 -5.87 -1.37
C ALA A 227 3.06 -7.26 -1.65
N TYR A 228 2.24 -8.24 -2.01
CA TYR A 228 2.73 -9.56 -2.41
C TYR A 228 3.45 -9.55 -3.76
N GLU A 229 3.02 -8.72 -4.69
CA GLU A 229 3.71 -8.52 -5.97
C GLU A 229 5.12 -7.94 -5.75
N TRP A 230 5.26 -6.91 -4.90
CA TRP A 230 6.58 -6.35 -4.54
C TRP A 230 7.50 -7.40 -3.88
N GLN A 231 6.94 -8.30 -3.09
CA GLN A 231 7.67 -9.42 -2.49
C GLN A 231 7.92 -10.57 -3.47
N ARG A 232 7.41 -10.50 -4.72
CA ARG A 232 7.45 -11.58 -5.72
C ARG A 232 6.84 -12.89 -5.20
N ASN A 233 5.83 -12.78 -4.38
CA ASN A 233 5.08 -13.91 -3.85
C ASN A 233 3.84 -14.18 -4.72
N ASP A 234 4.08 -14.79 -5.90
CA ASP A 234 3.04 -15.06 -6.90
C ASP A 234 1.84 -15.84 -6.32
N SER A 235 2.09 -16.79 -5.40
CA SER A 235 1.02 -17.61 -4.83
C SER A 235 0.04 -16.77 -3.99
N SER A 236 0.57 -15.93 -3.10
CA SER A 236 -0.26 -15.05 -2.26
C SER A 236 -0.90 -13.92 -3.07
N TYR A 237 -0.17 -13.41 -4.07
CA TYR A 237 -0.69 -12.42 -5.02
C TYR A 237 -1.95 -12.93 -5.71
N LEU A 238 -1.86 -14.10 -6.36
CA LEU A 238 -2.98 -14.71 -7.05
C LEU A 238 -4.16 -15.06 -6.13
N ALA A 239 -3.86 -15.60 -4.94
CA ALA A 239 -4.91 -15.89 -3.96
C ALA A 239 -5.66 -14.62 -3.54
N THR A 240 -4.93 -13.50 -3.36
CA THR A 240 -5.54 -12.21 -3.02
C THR A 240 -6.35 -11.63 -4.17
N LEU A 241 -5.86 -11.74 -5.41
CA LEU A 241 -6.61 -11.31 -6.59
C LEU A 241 -7.89 -12.13 -6.78
N ASP A 242 -7.83 -13.46 -6.59
CA ASP A 242 -9.01 -14.34 -6.69
C ASP A 242 -10.03 -14.00 -5.59
N GLU A 243 -9.59 -13.81 -4.33
CA GLU A 243 -10.47 -13.33 -3.25
C GLU A 243 -11.13 -12.00 -3.61
N GLY A 244 -10.34 -11.05 -4.11
CA GLY A 244 -10.83 -9.74 -4.53
C GLY A 244 -11.84 -9.83 -5.66
N PHE A 245 -11.57 -10.66 -6.67
CA PHE A 245 -12.49 -10.90 -7.79
C PHE A 245 -13.80 -11.58 -7.37
N VAL A 246 -13.71 -12.58 -6.50
CA VAL A 246 -14.92 -13.28 -5.99
C VAL A 246 -15.82 -12.34 -5.19
N ARG A 247 -15.24 -11.49 -4.35
CA ARG A 247 -16.00 -10.56 -3.48
C ARG A 247 -16.44 -9.29 -4.18
N PHE A 248 -15.64 -8.82 -5.15
CA PHE A 248 -15.82 -7.54 -5.84
C PHE A 248 -15.56 -7.70 -7.36
N PRO A 249 -16.36 -8.50 -8.06
CA PRO A 249 -16.09 -8.89 -9.46
C PRO A 249 -16.07 -7.72 -10.45
N GLU A 250 -16.77 -6.63 -10.14
CA GLU A 250 -16.79 -5.42 -10.98
C GLU A 250 -15.73 -4.38 -10.57
N HIS A 251 -14.94 -4.66 -9.54
CA HIS A 251 -13.86 -3.74 -9.15
C HIS A 251 -12.76 -3.73 -10.23
N PRO A 252 -12.35 -2.54 -10.74
CA PRO A 252 -11.53 -2.41 -11.95
C PRO A 252 -10.09 -2.93 -11.79
N TYR A 253 -9.71 -3.40 -10.62
CA TYR A 253 -8.36 -3.90 -10.34
C TYR A 253 -8.23 -5.42 -10.52
N PHE A 254 -9.13 -6.22 -9.92
CA PHE A 254 -8.85 -7.66 -9.74
C PHE A 254 -8.88 -8.48 -11.02
N PHE A 255 -9.95 -8.34 -11.82
CA PHE A 255 -10.05 -9.10 -13.06
C PHE A 255 -8.93 -8.79 -14.06
N PRO A 256 -8.61 -7.51 -14.38
CA PRO A 256 -7.52 -7.23 -15.31
C PRO A 256 -6.17 -7.79 -14.87
N HIS A 257 -5.85 -7.74 -13.57
CA HIS A 257 -4.58 -8.29 -13.07
C HIS A 257 -4.52 -9.82 -13.13
N LEU A 258 -5.65 -10.51 -12.93
CA LEU A 258 -5.75 -11.96 -13.14
C LEU A 258 -5.58 -12.31 -14.63
N GLU A 259 -6.23 -11.57 -15.51
CA GLU A 259 -6.15 -11.74 -16.95
C GLU A 259 -4.74 -11.50 -17.46
N ASP A 260 -4.12 -10.38 -17.10
CA ASP A 260 -2.75 -10.03 -17.46
C ASP A 260 -1.74 -11.09 -16.96
N TYR A 261 -1.91 -11.57 -15.74
CA TYR A 261 -1.02 -12.59 -15.19
C TYR A 261 -1.08 -13.89 -15.99
N TYR A 262 -2.28 -14.40 -16.28
CA TYR A 262 -2.42 -15.68 -16.97
C TYR A 262 -2.07 -15.56 -18.45
N THR A 263 -2.45 -14.48 -19.11
CA THR A 263 -2.08 -14.25 -20.53
C THR A 263 -0.58 -14.03 -20.68
N GLY A 264 0.05 -13.30 -19.75
CA GLY A 264 1.51 -13.12 -19.72
C GLY A 264 2.30 -14.41 -19.51
N LYS A 265 1.69 -15.41 -18.86
CA LYS A 265 2.26 -16.77 -18.70
C LYS A 265 1.86 -17.71 -19.86
N GLY A 266 1.06 -17.26 -20.82
CA GLY A 266 0.54 -18.10 -21.90
C GLY A 266 -0.53 -19.12 -21.45
N ASN A 267 -1.06 -18.96 -20.25
CA ASN A 267 -2.10 -19.83 -19.70
C ASN A 267 -3.50 -19.31 -20.07
N PHE A 268 -3.83 -19.42 -21.35
CA PHE A 268 -5.08 -18.90 -21.90
C PHE A 268 -6.32 -19.68 -21.45
N GLU A 269 -6.18 -20.93 -21.01
CA GLU A 269 -7.27 -21.69 -20.39
C GLU A 269 -7.73 -21.04 -19.07
N MET A 270 -6.78 -20.62 -18.22
CA MET A 270 -7.11 -19.93 -16.99
C MET A 270 -7.65 -18.53 -17.25
N ALA A 271 -7.07 -17.77 -18.19
CA ALA A 271 -7.62 -16.47 -18.60
C ALA A 271 -9.07 -16.60 -19.11
N LEU A 272 -9.35 -17.60 -19.95
CA LEU A 272 -10.70 -17.91 -20.41
C LEU A 272 -11.65 -18.21 -19.25
N LYS A 273 -11.23 -19.06 -18.31
CA LYS A 273 -12.05 -19.42 -17.14
C LYS A 273 -12.43 -18.18 -16.32
N TYR A 274 -11.50 -17.25 -16.07
CA TYR A 274 -11.81 -16.02 -15.35
C TYR A 274 -12.72 -15.08 -16.15
N ALA A 275 -12.52 -14.97 -17.47
CA ALA A 275 -13.41 -14.20 -18.34
C ALA A 275 -14.84 -14.76 -18.35
N GLU A 276 -15.00 -16.09 -18.36
CA GLU A 276 -16.31 -16.73 -18.28
C GLU A 276 -17.00 -16.50 -16.94
N ARG A 277 -16.29 -16.66 -15.81
CA ARG A 277 -16.80 -16.30 -14.47
C ARG A 277 -17.20 -14.83 -14.36
N ALA A 278 -16.42 -13.93 -14.95
CA ALA A 278 -16.74 -12.51 -14.96
C ALA A 278 -18.02 -12.21 -15.75
N LEU A 279 -18.23 -12.92 -16.87
CA LEU A 279 -19.43 -12.80 -17.69
C LEU A 279 -20.67 -13.42 -17.04
N GLU A 280 -20.55 -14.34 -16.10
CA GLU A 280 -21.67 -14.81 -15.27
C GLU A 280 -22.23 -13.69 -14.40
N VAL A 281 -21.38 -12.77 -13.93
CA VAL A 281 -21.78 -11.62 -13.11
C VAL A 281 -22.29 -10.47 -13.97
N ASN A 282 -21.55 -10.11 -15.02
CA ASN A 282 -21.92 -9.02 -15.93
C ASN A 282 -21.74 -9.44 -17.39
N PRO A 283 -22.77 -10.08 -18.01
CA PRO A 283 -22.70 -10.59 -19.37
C PRO A 283 -22.46 -9.52 -20.45
N GLN A 284 -22.79 -8.27 -20.17
CA GLN A 284 -22.66 -7.15 -21.12
C GLN A 284 -21.35 -6.38 -20.96
N ASN A 285 -20.50 -6.75 -20.01
CA ASN A 285 -19.23 -6.06 -19.81
C ASN A 285 -18.29 -6.31 -21.00
N THR A 286 -17.99 -5.26 -21.71
CA THR A 286 -17.16 -5.27 -22.93
C THR A 286 -15.75 -5.79 -22.68
N ILE A 287 -15.15 -5.44 -21.52
CA ILE A 287 -13.79 -5.88 -21.14
C ILE A 287 -13.78 -7.40 -20.95
N PHE A 288 -14.79 -7.97 -20.29
CA PHE A 288 -14.89 -9.40 -20.05
C PHE A 288 -15.14 -10.17 -21.36
N GLN A 289 -15.99 -9.63 -22.27
CA GLN A 289 -16.22 -10.21 -23.59
C GLN A 289 -14.95 -10.19 -24.44
N LEU A 290 -14.21 -9.08 -24.44
CA LEU A 290 -12.95 -8.95 -25.17
C LEU A 290 -11.89 -9.92 -24.63
N ALA A 291 -11.72 -10.02 -23.30
CA ALA A 291 -10.82 -10.97 -22.68
C ALA A 291 -11.15 -12.42 -23.06
N LYS A 292 -12.46 -12.76 -23.09
CA LYS A 292 -12.93 -14.08 -23.57
C LYS A 292 -12.55 -14.30 -25.04
N ALA A 293 -12.81 -13.32 -25.91
CA ALA A 293 -12.50 -13.44 -27.35
C ALA A 293 -10.99 -13.59 -27.59
N THR A 294 -10.17 -12.84 -26.86
CA THR A 294 -8.70 -12.91 -26.94
C THR A 294 -8.17 -14.25 -26.43
N SER A 295 -8.68 -14.75 -25.33
CA SER A 295 -8.31 -16.08 -24.81
C SER A 295 -8.68 -17.20 -25.79
N LEU A 296 -9.88 -17.15 -26.38
CA LEU A 296 -10.32 -18.09 -27.40
C LEU A 296 -9.47 -18.04 -28.68
N LEU A 297 -9.05 -16.85 -29.12
CA LEU A 297 -8.10 -16.67 -30.23
C LEU A 297 -6.81 -17.43 -29.99
N ASN A 298 -6.24 -17.26 -28.79
CA ASN A 298 -4.96 -17.90 -28.44
C ASN A 298 -5.08 -19.42 -28.18
N LEU A 299 -6.29 -19.89 -27.87
CA LEU A 299 -6.63 -21.32 -27.78
C LEU A 299 -7.06 -21.93 -29.14
N GLU A 300 -6.87 -21.20 -30.24
CA GLU A 300 -7.23 -21.61 -31.61
C GLU A 300 -8.74 -21.89 -31.80
N ARG A 301 -9.59 -21.45 -30.86
CA ARG A 301 -11.04 -21.52 -30.96
C ARG A 301 -11.57 -20.34 -31.78
N TYR A 302 -11.11 -20.25 -33.04
CA TYR A 302 -11.26 -19.07 -33.89
C TYR A 302 -12.72 -18.68 -34.16
N ASP A 303 -13.60 -19.65 -34.44
CA ASP A 303 -15.01 -19.35 -34.77
C ASP A 303 -15.78 -18.73 -33.60
N GLU A 304 -15.43 -19.14 -32.37
CA GLU A 304 -16.03 -18.56 -31.16
C GLU A 304 -15.51 -17.16 -30.89
N SER A 305 -14.20 -16.96 -31.03
CA SER A 305 -13.54 -15.68 -30.91
C SER A 305 -14.10 -14.64 -31.90
N VAL A 306 -14.25 -15.04 -33.17
CA VAL A 306 -14.82 -14.19 -34.23
C VAL A 306 -16.26 -13.79 -33.89
N ARG A 307 -17.13 -14.72 -33.50
CA ARG A 307 -18.52 -14.43 -33.16
C ARG A 307 -18.68 -13.42 -32.04
N ILE A 308 -17.83 -13.49 -30.99
CA ILE A 308 -17.85 -12.53 -29.89
C ILE A 308 -17.38 -11.17 -30.40
N SER A 309 -16.28 -11.14 -31.15
CA SER A 309 -15.69 -9.89 -31.66
C SER A 309 -16.61 -9.19 -32.67
N GLU A 310 -17.37 -9.93 -33.51
CA GLU A 310 -18.37 -9.36 -34.41
C GLU A 310 -19.51 -8.67 -33.65
N ARG A 311 -19.95 -9.22 -32.53
CA ARG A 311 -20.94 -8.56 -31.65
C ARG A 311 -20.37 -7.28 -31.04
N LEU A 312 -19.14 -7.33 -30.55
CA LEU A 312 -18.46 -6.15 -30.00
C LEU A 312 -18.34 -5.01 -31.04
N ILE A 313 -18.06 -5.34 -32.30
CA ILE A 313 -18.04 -4.37 -33.41
C ILE A 313 -19.44 -3.81 -33.69
N ALA A 314 -20.49 -4.66 -33.63
CA ALA A 314 -21.84 -4.22 -33.83
C ALA A 314 -22.31 -3.27 -32.72
N ASP A 315 -21.86 -3.47 -31.49
CA ASP A 315 -22.17 -2.61 -30.35
C ASP A 315 -21.32 -1.32 -30.34
N CYS A 316 -20.05 -1.39 -30.79
CA CYS A 316 -19.11 -0.25 -30.84
C CYS A 316 -18.09 -0.46 -31.97
N ASP A 317 -18.33 0.18 -33.12
CA ASP A 317 -17.51 0.08 -34.32
C ASP A 317 -16.18 0.86 -34.25
N THR A 318 -15.99 1.67 -33.21
CA THR A 318 -14.77 2.45 -32.98
C THR A 318 -13.76 1.76 -32.05
N MET A 319 -14.09 0.59 -31.50
CA MET A 319 -13.20 -0.21 -30.68
C MET A 319 -12.22 -0.99 -31.56
N PRO A 320 -10.88 -0.78 -31.45
CA PRO A 320 -9.93 -1.42 -32.34
C PRO A 320 -9.72 -2.92 -32.04
N GLU A 321 -9.70 -3.33 -30.78
CA GLU A 321 -9.30 -4.70 -30.38
C GLU A 321 -10.12 -5.81 -31.04
N PRO A 322 -11.46 -5.74 -31.17
CA PRO A 322 -12.23 -6.77 -31.86
C PRO A 322 -11.83 -6.96 -33.33
N TYR A 323 -11.48 -5.86 -34.04
CA TYR A 323 -10.97 -5.95 -35.42
C TYR A 323 -9.62 -6.68 -35.47
N TYR A 324 -8.71 -6.38 -34.55
CA TYR A 324 -7.45 -7.10 -34.44
C TYR A 324 -7.69 -8.60 -34.18
N THR A 325 -8.60 -8.91 -33.27
CA THR A 325 -8.94 -10.30 -32.91
C THR A 325 -9.47 -11.10 -34.09
N ILE A 326 -10.43 -10.54 -34.86
CA ILE A 326 -10.97 -11.20 -36.06
C ILE A 326 -9.90 -11.33 -37.14
N GLY A 327 -9.18 -10.26 -37.42
CA GLY A 327 -8.10 -10.27 -38.41
C GLY A 327 -7.03 -11.30 -38.07
N SER A 328 -6.64 -11.39 -36.80
CA SER A 328 -5.68 -12.39 -36.31
C SER A 328 -6.23 -13.82 -36.41
N ALA A 329 -7.52 -14.03 -36.09
CA ALA A 329 -8.14 -15.34 -36.19
C ALA A 329 -8.07 -15.89 -37.62
N TYR A 330 -8.44 -15.08 -38.62
CA TYR A 330 -8.36 -15.50 -40.02
C TYR A 330 -6.91 -15.64 -40.49
N LEU A 331 -6.01 -14.74 -40.07
CA LEU A 331 -4.58 -14.83 -40.41
C LEU A 331 -3.97 -16.10 -39.81
N ASN A 332 -4.22 -16.45 -38.57
CA ASN A 332 -3.70 -17.66 -37.93
C ASN A 332 -4.23 -18.92 -38.62
N GLN A 333 -5.48 -18.95 -39.03
CA GLN A 333 -6.05 -20.07 -39.80
C GLN A 333 -5.35 -20.26 -41.15
N ALA A 334 -5.02 -19.14 -41.86
CA ALA A 334 -4.25 -19.20 -43.07
C ALA A 334 -2.84 -19.79 -42.83
N LEU A 335 -2.17 -19.29 -41.77
CA LEU A 335 -0.79 -19.70 -41.42
C LEU A 335 -0.72 -21.18 -41.04
N THR A 336 -1.66 -21.67 -40.22
CA THR A 336 -1.72 -23.09 -39.86
C THR A 336 -1.91 -23.98 -41.07
N MET A 337 -2.75 -23.54 -42.03
CA MET A 337 -2.92 -24.31 -43.28
C MET A 337 -1.71 -24.26 -44.22
N GLU A 338 -0.95 -23.15 -44.25
CA GLU A 338 0.27 -23.04 -45.06
C GLU A 338 1.39 -23.98 -44.58
N THR A 339 1.46 -24.22 -43.28
CA THR A 339 2.47 -25.11 -42.68
C THR A 339 2.06 -26.59 -42.71
N GLY A 340 0.80 -26.86 -43.01
CA GLY A 340 0.22 -28.20 -43.02
C GLY A 340 0.66 -29.05 -44.21
N VAL A 341 0.61 -30.38 -44.04
CA VAL A 341 1.01 -31.36 -45.06
C VAL A 341 0.23 -31.20 -46.38
N LYS A 342 -1.02 -30.69 -46.34
CA LYS A 342 -1.89 -30.47 -47.49
C LYS A 342 -1.91 -29.01 -47.99
N ALA A 343 -0.86 -28.22 -47.73
CA ALA A 343 -0.82 -26.80 -48.10
C ALA A 343 -1.11 -26.54 -49.57
N ARG A 344 -0.59 -27.42 -50.47
CA ARG A 344 -0.77 -27.29 -51.93
C ARG A 344 -2.23 -27.47 -52.33
N ASP A 345 -2.95 -28.39 -51.68
CA ASP A 345 -4.37 -28.71 -52.00
C ASP A 345 -5.30 -27.62 -51.43
N ASN A 346 -4.83 -26.88 -50.43
CA ASN A 346 -5.60 -25.86 -49.71
C ASN A 346 -5.34 -24.43 -50.18
N LYS A 347 -4.64 -24.21 -51.27
CA LYS A 347 -4.26 -22.84 -51.74
C LYS A 347 -5.45 -21.88 -51.85
N THR A 348 -6.58 -22.33 -52.38
CA THR A 348 -7.78 -21.50 -52.52
C THR A 348 -8.31 -21.10 -51.14
N LYS A 349 -8.42 -22.04 -50.22
CA LYS A 349 -8.92 -21.79 -48.86
C LYS A 349 -7.97 -20.89 -48.05
N ILE A 350 -6.65 -21.08 -48.18
CA ILE A 350 -5.63 -20.21 -47.60
C ILE A 350 -5.84 -18.77 -48.07
N ARG A 351 -5.99 -18.59 -49.41
CA ARG A 351 -6.24 -17.27 -49.99
C ARG A 351 -7.54 -16.64 -49.51
N GLU A 352 -8.60 -17.42 -49.35
CA GLU A 352 -9.88 -16.95 -48.77
C GLU A 352 -9.71 -16.41 -47.35
N PHE A 353 -8.91 -17.04 -46.50
CA PHE A 353 -8.61 -16.54 -45.16
C PHE A 353 -7.84 -15.22 -45.19
N TYR A 354 -6.87 -15.04 -46.08
CA TYR A 354 -6.19 -13.75 -46.27
C TYR A 354 -7.17 -12.66 -46.76
N ILE A 355 -8.09 -12.99 -47.66
CA ILE A 355 -9.13 -12.06 -48.12
C ILE A 355 -10.03 -11.65 -46.97
N LYS A 356 -10.42 -12.58 -46.08
CA LYS A 356 -11.24 -12.29 -44.89
C LYS A 356 -10.47 -11.48 -43.83
N ALA A 357 -9.19 -11.78 -43.59
CA ALA A 357 -8.37 -11.07 -42.60
C ALA A 357 -8.12 -9.61 -42.97
N ARG A 358 -7.97 -9.31 -44.27
CA ARG A 358 -7.59 -7.99 -44.75
C ARG A 358 -8.45 -6.83 -44.26
N PRO A 359 -9.78 -6.79 -44.44
CA PRO A 359 -10.59 -5.64 -44.07
C PRO A 359 -10.54 -5.36 -42.57
N TYR A 360 -10.42 -6.37 -41.73
CA TYR A 360 -10.32 -6.21 -40.27
C TYR A 360 -8.96 -5.63 -39.86
N MET A 361 -7.86 -6.10 -40.45
CA MET A 361 -6.55 -5.53 -40.16
C MET A 361 -6.37 -4.11 -40.69
N GLU A 362 -6.98 -3.79 -41.85
CA GLU A 362 -7.00 -2.42 -42.40
C GLU A 362 -7.84 -1.50 -41.48
N ALA A 363 -8.98 -1.95 -40.98
CA ALA A 363 -9.80 -1.24 -40.01
C ALA A 363 -9.03 -1.03 -38.68
N TYR A 364 -8.37 -2.08 -38.17
CA TYR A 364 -7.52 -1.96 -36.98
C TYR A 364 -6.40 -0.93 -37.16
N ARG A 365 -5.67 -0.94 -38.28
CA ARG A 365 -4.66 0.07 -38.61
C ARG A 365 -5.25 1.50 -38.60
N LYS A 366 -6.45 1.68 -39.11
CA LYS A 366 -7.14 2.98 -39.15
C LYS A 366 -7.54 3.45 -37.75
N LEU A 367 -8.02 2.55 -36.89
CA LEU A 367 -8.49 2.86 -35.53
C LEU A 367 -7.33 3.00 -34.52
N ALA A 368 -6.26 2.24 -34.70
CA ALA A 368 -5.09 2.20 -33.82
C ALA A 368 -3.77 2.38 -34.60
N PRO A 369 -3.55 3.54 -35.27
CA PRO A 369 -2.39 3.75 -36.14
C PRO A 369 -1.05 3.65 -35.38
N ASN A 370 -1.03 3.97 -34.11
CA ASN A 370 0.17 3.91 -33.25
C ASN A 370 0.59 2.48 -32.87
N GLU A 371 -0.30 1.49 -33.03
CA GLU A 371 -0.04 0.08 -32.75
C GLU A 371 0.67 -0.63 -33.93
N LYS A 372 1.65 0.07 -34.55
CA LYS A 372 2.40 -0.41 -35.75
C LYS A 372 2.95 -1.83 -35.56
N LYS A 373 3.43 -2.15 -34.36
CA LYS A 373 4.00 -3.49 -34.06
C LYS A 373 2.99 -4.62 -34.22
N LYS A 374 1.69 -4.35 -34.09
CA LYS A 374 0.62 -5.35 -34.24
C LYS A 374 0.12 -5.45 -35.67
N TRP A 375 -0.24 -4.33 -36.30
CA TRP A 375 -0.88 -4.36 -37.61
C TRP A 375 0.13 -4.46 -38.78
N ALA A 376 1.35 -3.91 -38.70
CA ALA A 376 2.25 -3.89 -39.85
C ALA A 376 2.71 -5.29 -40.25
N PRO A 377 3.18 -6.19 -39.36
CA PRO A 377 3.55 -7.56 -39.78
C PRO A 377 2.36 -8.35 -40.31
N ALA A 378 1.16 -8.14 -39.77
CA ALA A 378 -0.06 -8.81 -40.25
C ALA A 378 -0.41 -8.36 -41.69
N LEU A 379 -0.48 -7.04 -41.93
CA LEU A 379 -0.78 -6.48 -43.24
C LEU A 379 0.30 -6.79 -44.27
N TYR A 380 1.59 -6.77 -43.90
CA TYR A 380 2.71 -7.19 -44.75
C TYR A 380 2.44 -8.60 -45.31
N ARG A 381 2.14 -9.55 -44.44
CA ARG A 381 1.89 -10.95 -44.86
C ARG A 381 0.62 -11.08 -45.67
N ILE A 382 -0.44 -10.39 -45.32
CA ILE A 382 -1.71 -10.38 -46.05
C ILE A 382 -1.51 -9.84 -47.47
N TYR A 383 -0.87 -8.70 -47.66
CA TYR A 383 -0.67 -8.07 -48.95
C TYR A 383 0.28 -8.88 -49.85
N LEU A 384 1.32 -9.48 -49.27
CA LEU A 384 2.20 -10.40 -49.97
C LEU A 384 1.43 -11.57 -50.60
N ASN A 385 0.61 -12.25 -49.79
CA ASN A 385 -0.13 -13.45 -50.23
C ASN A 385 -1.32 -13.14 -51.16
N LEU A 386 -1.82 -11.91 -51.13
CA LEU A 386 -2.84 -11.44 -52.05
C LEU A 386 -2.31 -10.79 -53.32
N ASN A 387 -0.99 -10.70 -53.50
CA ASN A 387 -0.28 -10.01 -54.60
C ASN A 387 -0.66 -8.54 -54.74
N MET A 388 -0.77 -7.83 -53.59
CA MET A 388 -1.12 -6.41 -53.54
C MET A 388 0.16 -5.55 -53.48
N GLY A 389 0.93 -5.51 -54.57
CA GLY A 389 2.29 -4.97 -54.63
C GLY A 389 2.42 -3.53 -54.08
N LYS A 390 1.52 -2.62 -54.45
CA LYS A 390 1.56 -1.22 -54.01
C LYS A 390 1.38 -1.08 -52.48
N GLN A 391 0.42 -1.79 -51.90
CA GLN A 391 0.18 -1.78 -50.46
C GLN A 391 1.28 -2.54 -49.70
N PHE A 392 1.83 -3.59 -50.32
CA PHE A 392 2.96 -4.32 -49.76
C PHE A 392 4.20 -3.44 -49.65
N GLU A 393 4.56 -2.70 -50.72
CA GLU A 393 5.71 -1.77 -50.71
C GLU A 393 5.54 -0.68 -49.64
N GLU A 394 4.32 -0.13 -49.48
CA GLU A 394 4.03 0.87 -48.43
C GLU A 394 4.31 0.30 -47.01
N ILE A 395 3.85 -0.92 -46.74
CA ILE A 395 4.05 -1.53 -45.40
C ILE A 395 5.52 -1.93 -45.21
N ASP A 396 6.19 -2.42 -46.27
CA ASP A 396 7.59 -2.80 -46.21
C ASP A 396 8.49 -1.59 -45.85
N HIS A 397 8.28 -0.44 -46.48
CA HIS A 397 8.93 0.82 -46.09
C HIS A 397 8.66 1.17 -44.62
N LEU A 398 7.39 1.12 -44.19
CA LEU A 398 7.05 1.44 -42.83
C LEU A 398 7.67 0.47 -41.80
N MET A 399 8.04 -0.73 -42.14
CA MET A 399 8.66 -1.69 -41.23
C MET A 399 10.17 -1.51 -41.12
N HIS A 400 10.80 -0.88 -42.11
CA HIS A 400 12.26 -0.70 -42.15
C HIS A 400 12.70 0.73 -41.77
N ASP A 401 11.78 1.69 -41.73
CA ASP A 401 11.95 3.03 -41.16
C ASP A 401 11.70 3.04 -39.63
#